data_1dec4de157a8d86f285a2c2f0b45cb73
#
_entry.id   1dec4de157a8d86f285a2c2f0b45cb73
#
_cell.length_a   1.000
_cell.length_b   1.000
_cell.length_c   1.000
_cell.angle_alpha   90.00
_cell.angle_beta   90.00
_cell.angle_gamma   90.00
#
_symmetry.space_group_name_H-M   'P 1'
#
loop_
_entity.id
_entity.type
_entity.pdbx_description
1 polymer ?
#
loop_
_entity_poly.entity_id
_entity_poly.type
_entity_poly.pdbx_seq_one_letter_code
_entity_poly.pdbx_strand_id
1 'polypeptide(L)'
;MRDVELLMPAGNLEKLEYAIRYGANAVYLGIVDFSLRAMRKGEIITLDNLKNAVDLAHTLGAKAYLTLNIFAFNNDIELLEKSIDKLKESNPDAVIVSDFGVINLVKKYMPETPLHISTQTNTLNYESVKFWRDFGASRVILARELAIKDIAEIRRRVPDIELESFIHGSQCVSFSGRCLLSDYFTNGERKANHGNCSQPCRWSYKLVESTRPDQYYEINQDERGSHILSPKDLCLVEHLKELIDAGVDSLKVEGRTKSLYYVSAVAKTYRNALDELKQNTDADMHKYFIELQKVGNRGYTTGFALGENTPDSYSYNISKGLAGADFLFEFHGKQDDSYLVKIKNKIHLNDEVEIITPTEQFITKILEIKNKDGEEQPLGNTNDDVYLKFEKAPEDYKYALARTIGVKEYVSKA
;
A
#
# COMPACT_ATOMS: atom_id res chain seq x y z
N MET A 1 18.54 -3.26 17.86
CA MET A 1 17.91 -3.76 16.63
C MET A 1 18.53 -3.07 15.43
N ARG A 2 18.68 -3.76 14.27
CA ARG A 2 19.22 -3.19 13.03
C ARG A 2 18.25 -2.14 12.47
N ASP A 3 18.77 -1.06 11.88
CA ASP A 3 17.96 -0.09 11.17
C ASP A 3 17.40 -0.71 9.89
N VAL A 4 16.11 -0.54 9.67
CA VAL A 4 15.39 -1.03 8.48
C VAL A 4 14.61 0.11 7.84
N GLU A 5 14.48 0.05 6.53
CA GLU A 5 13.73 1.02 5.75
C GLU A 5 12.24 0.71 5.78
N LEU A 6 11.39 1.70 6.08
CA LEU A 6 9.95 1.63 5.85
C LEU A 6 9.66 2.24 4.47
N LEU A 7 9.25 1.39 3.52
CA LEU A 7 8.98 1.75 2.14
C LEU A 7 7.47 1.82 1.88
N MET A 8 6.98 3.03 1.61
CA MET A 8 5.55 3.30 1.43
C MET A 8 5.15 3.55 -0.02
N PRO A 9 3.90 3.21 -0.40
CA PRO A 9 3.39 3.50 -1.73
C PRO A 9 3.07 4.97 -1.93
N ALA A 10 3.42 5.55 -3.09
CA ALA A 10 3.02 6.88 -3.50
C ALA A 10 2.27 6.82 -4.84
N GLY A 11 0.94 6.96 -4.78
CA GLY A 11 0.10 6.94 -5.98
C GLY A 11 0.01 8.31 -6.67
N ASN A 12 0.21 9.40 -5.94
CA ASN A 12 0.27 10.78 -6.41
C ASN A 12 1.16 11.62 -5.48
N LEU A 13 1.34 12.92 -5.80
CA LEU A 13 2.19 13.83 -5.03
C LEU A 13 1.69 14.02 -3.58
N GLU A 14 0.39 14.17 -3.39
CA GLU A 14 -0.20 14.31 -2.06
C GLU A 14 0.08 13.10 -1.18
N LYS A 15 -0.17 11.88 -1.68
CA LYS A 15 0.12 10.64 -0.95
C LYS A 15 1.60 10.43 -0.70
N LEU A 16 2.47 10.89 -1.60
CA LEU A 16 3.91 10.90 -1.41
C LEU A 16 4.29 11.73 -0.18
N GLU A 17 3.81 12.98 -0.13
CA GLU A 17 4.09 13.89 0.97
C GLU A 17 3.57 13.35 2.30
N TYR A 18 2.32 12.88 2.34
CA TYR A 18 1.74 12.28 3.53
C TYR A 18 2.50 11.02 3.99
N ALA A 19 2.86 10.11 3.07
CA ALA A 19 3.62 8.91 3.43
C ALA A 19 4.92 9.26 4.17
N ILE A 20 5.68 10.23 3.64
CA ILE A 20 6.97 10.64 4.23
C ILE A 20 6.76 11.33 5.57
N ARG A 21 5.84 12.28 5.66
CA ARG A 21 5.55 13.01 6.90
C ARG A 21 5.04 12.10 8.02
N TYR A 22 4.34 11.03 7.66
CA TYR A 22 3.86 10.02 8.59
C TYR A 22 4.88 8.91 8.89
N GLY A 23 6.13 9.04 8.43
CA GLY A 23 7.26 8.24 8.89
C GLY A 23 7.90 7.27 7.90
N ALA A 24 7.58 7.37 6.59
CA ALA A 24 8.28 6.60 5.58
C ALA A 24 9.74 7.06 5.41
N ASN A 25 10.67 6.11 5.27
CA ASN A 25 12.05 6.38 4.91
C ASN A 25 12.23 6.50 3.39
N ALA A 26 11.37 5.79 2.64
CA ALA A 26 11.37 5.79 1.20
C ALA A 26 9.95 5.64 0.64
N VAL A 27 9.76 6.08 -0.59
CA VAL A 27 8.52 5.91 -1.33
C VAL A 27 8.78 5.25 -2.68
N TYR A 28 7.83 4.43 -3.15
CA TYR A 28 7.90 3.90 -4.51
C TYR A 28 6.79 4.47 -5.39
N LEU A 29 7.21 4.98 -6.54
CA LEU A 29 6.43 5.71 -7.50
C LEU A 29 6.15 4.83 -8.73
N GLY A 30 5.06 5.10 -9.44
CA GLY A 30 4.77 4.42 -10.69
C GLY A 30 4.11 5.36 -11.69
N ILE A 31 4.64 5.38 -12.90
CA ILE A 31 4.02 6.05 -14.04
C ILE A 31 3.12 5.09 -14.80
N VAL A 32 2.06 5.63 -15.42
CA VAL A 32 0.94 4.83 -15.95
C VAL A 32 1.38 3.76 -16.96
N ASP A 33 2.33 4.08 -17.84
CA ASP A 33 2.66 3.21 -18.98
C ASP A 33 3.65 2.10 -18.62
N PHE A 34 4.44 2.26 -17.55
CA PHE A 34 5.55 1.35 -17.23
C PHE A 34 5.42 0.66 -15.86
N SER A 35 4.30 0.86 -15.15
CA SER A 35 4.15 0.33 -13.80
C SER A 35 2.91 -0.54 -13.63
N LEU A 36 3.07 -1.67 -12.92
CA LEU A 36 1.96 -2.42 -12.38
C LEU A 36 1.24 -1.60 -11.29
N ARG A 37 -0.10 -1.59 -11.32
CA ARG A 37 -0.94 -0.87 -10.36
C ARG A 37 -0.73 0.65 -10.31
N ALA A 38 -0.46 1.28 -11.45
CA ALA A 38 -0.49 2.73 -11.56
C ALA A 38 -1.93 3.27 -11.41
N MET A 39 -2.10 4.42 -10.75
CA MET A 39 -3.39 5.12 -10.74
C MET A 39 -3.71 5.63 -12.14
N ARG A 40 -5.00 5.55 -12.53
CA ARG A 40 -5.49 6.00 -13.85
C ARG A 40 -6.55 7.09 -13.77
N LYS A 41 -6.91 7.52 -12.56
CA LYS A 41 -7.90 8.58 -12.32
C LYS A 41 -7.40 9.53 -11.22
N GLY A 42 -7.73 10.79 -11.34
CA GLY A 42 -7.31 11.84 -10.43
C GLY A 42 -5.91 12.38 -10.78
N GLU A 43 -5.29 13.08 -9.85
CA GLU A 43 -3.90 13.50 -9.98
C GLU A 43 -2.98 12.28 -9.92
N ILE A 44 -2.24 12.04 -10.99
CA ILE A 44 -1.37 10.88 -11.14
C ILE A 44 0.08 11.32 -11.38
N ILE A 45 1.03 10.43 -11.08
CA ILE A 45 2.42 10.62 -11.45
C ILE A 45 2.58 10.23 -12.92
N THR A 46 3.06 11.19 -13.71
CA THR A 46 3.33 11.07 -15.15
C THR A 46 4.82 11.33 -15.42
N LEU A 47 5.27 11.09 -16.63
CA LEU A 47 6.63 11.47 -17.04
C LEU A 47 6.91 12.97 -16.86
N ASP A 48 5.89 13.84 -17.00
CA ASP A 48 6.08 15.29 -16.94
C ASP A 48 6.22 15.81 -15.50
N ASN A 49 5.61 15.14 -14.51
CA ASN A 49 5.72 15.54 -13.09
C ASN A 49 6.59 14.58 -12.25
N LEU A 50 7.21 13.57 -12.87
CA LEU A 50 8.05 12.59 -12.16
C LEU A 50 9.22 13.24 -11.44
N LYS A 51 9.93 14.16 -12.11
CA LYS A 51 11.03 14.91 -11.49
C LYS A 51 10.57 15.65 -10.24
N ASN A 52 9.43 16.35 -10.32
CA ASN A 52 8.87 17.05 -9.16
C ASN A 52 8.54 16.09 -8.00
N ALA A 53 8.07 14.87 -8.32
CA ALA A 53 7.79 13.86 -7.29
C ALA A 53 9.08 13.38 -6.59
N VAL A 54 10.14 13.13 -7.35
CA VAL A 54 11.44 12.73 -6.80
C VAL A 54 12.06 13.88 -5.99
N ASP A 55 12.09 15.10 -6.52
CA ASP A 55 12.62 16.29 -5.83
C ASP A 55 11.86 16.56 -4.53
N LEU A 56 10.53 16.36 -4.51
CA LEU A 56 9.73 16.50 -3.29
C LEU A 56 10.12 15.46 -2.24
N ALA A 57 10.31 14.19 -2.63
CA ALA A 57 10.75 13.15 -1.71
C ALA A 57 12.13 13.50 -1.10
N HIS A 58 13.07 13.91 -1.93
CA HIS A 58 14.40 14.34 -1.49
C HIS A 58 14.35 15.55 -0.56
N THR A 59 13.54 16.56 -0.88
CA THR A 59 13.33 17.75 -0.04
C THR A 59 12.80 17.38 1.35
N LEU A 60 11.99 16.32 1.42
CA LEU A 60 11.44 15.79 2.67
C LEU A 60 12.38 14.79 3.37
N GLY A 61 13.58 14.55 2.82
CA GLY A 61 14.60 13.67 3.40
C GLY A 61 14.37 12.17 3.19
N ALA A 62 13.52 11.79 2.21
CA ALA A 62 13.22 10.40 1.89
C ALA A 62 13.73 10.01 0.50
N LYS A 63 13.96 8.69 0.28
CA LYS A 63 14.33 8.14 -1.01
C LYS A 63 13.09 7.93 -1.89
N ALA A 64 13.29 8.00 -3.22
CA ALA A 64 12.26 7.76 -4.22
C ALA A 64 12.66 6.66 -5.20
N TYR A 65 11.91 5.56 -5.24
CA TYR A 65 12.16 4.42 -6.12
C TYR A 65 11.14 4.39 -7.26
N LEU A 66 11.63 4.42 -8.50
CA LEU A 66 10.77 4.39 -9.68
C LEU A 66 10.45 2.94 -10.09
N THR A 67 9.18 2.62 -10.25
CA THR A 67 8.77 1.29 -10.75
C THR A 67 8.65 1.27 -12.27
N LEU A 68 9.45 0.43 -12.91
CA LEU A 68 9.41 0.06 -14.33
C LEU A 68 9.22 -1.46 -14.44
N ASN A 69 8.16 -1.96 -13.82
CA ASN A 69 8.01 -3.39 -13.49
C ASN A 69 6.89 -4.11 -14.26
N ILE A 70 6.52 -3.61 -15.43
CA ILE A 70 5.71 -4.38 -16.40
C ILE A 70 6.55 -5.48 -17.06
N PHE A 71 5.90 -6.48 -17.66
CA PHE A 71 6.51 -7.34 -18.66
C PHE A 71 6.30 -6.68 -20.02
N ALA A 72 7.38 -6.09 -20.56
CA ALA A 72 7.31 -5.19 -21.69
C ALA A 72 7.12 -5.94 -23.03
N PHE A 73 6.18 -5.48 -23.85
CA PHE A 73 6.11 -5.83 -25.26
C PHE A 73 7.00 -4.89 -26.09
N ASN A 74 7.21 -5.20 -27.37
CA ASN A 74 8.08 -4.40 -28.22
C ASN A 74 7.69 -2.91 -28.26
N ASN A 75 6.39 -2.60 -28.32
CA ASN A 75 5.90 -1.22 -28.28
C ASN A 75 6.21 -0.51 -26.95
N ASP A 76 6.19 -1.25 -25.82
CA ASP A 76 6.54 -0.70 -24.52
C ASP A 76 8.04 -0.38 -24.45
N ILE A 77 8.89 -1.22 -25.06
CA ILE A 77 10.32 -1.00 -25.18
C ILE A 77 10.61 0.27 -25.98
N GLU A 78 9.96 0.45 -27.15
CA GLU A 78 10.11 1.66 -27.96
C GLU A 78 9.66 2.92 -27.21
N LEU A 79 8.57 2.83 -26.46
CA LEU A 79 8.08 3.94 -25.64
C LEU A 79 9.06 4.26 -24.50
N LEU A 80 9.63 3.23 -23.86
CA LEU A 80 10.61 3.39 -22.80
C LEU A 80 11.88 4.08 -23.34
N GLU A 81 12.40 3.65 -24.49
CA GLU A 81 13.56 4.30 -25.12
C GLU A 81 13.32 5.79 -25.40
N LYS A 82 12.14 6.15 -25.89
CA LYS A 82 11.75 7.55 -26.12
C LYS A 82 11.62 8.37 -24.83
N SER A 83 11.36 7.70 -23.71
CA SER A 83 11.14 8.32 -22.41
C SER A 83 12.40 8.38 -21.54
N ILE A 84 13.48 7.73 -21.97
CA ILE A 84 14.64 7.46 -21.11
C ILE A 84 15.32 8.73 -20.56
N ASP A 85 15.36 9.80 -21.35
CA ASP A 85 15.98 11.06 -20.93
C ASP A 85 15.21 11.68 -19.76
N LYS A 86 13.87 11.72 -19.82
CA LYS A 86 13.04 12.22 -18.72
C LYS A 86 13.15 11.35 -17.46
N LEU A 87 13.25 10.01 -17.64
CA LEU A 87 13.46 9.10 -16.53
C LEU A 87 14.80 9.35 -15.84
N LYS A 88 15.86 9.55 -16.62
CA LYS A 88 17.19 9.88 -16.13
C LYS A 88 17.24 11.24 -15.43
N GLU A 89 16.63 12.28 -16.03
CA GLU A 89 16.54 13.62 -15.45
C GLU A 89 15.77 13.66 -14.12
N SER A 90 14.85 12.71 -13.91
CA SER A 90 14.13 12.62 -12.64
C SER A 90 15.01 12.16 -11.47
N ASN A 91 16.16 11.55 -11.75
CA ASN A 91 17.18 11.13 -10.79
C ASN A 91 16.64 10.31 -9.59
N PRO A 92 15.92 9.18 -9.82
CA PRO A 92 15.44 8.36 -8.73
C PRO A 92 16.59 7.64 -8.03
N ASP A 93 16.44 7.35 -6.73
CA ASP A 93 17.45 6.62 -5.94
C ASP A 93 17.62 5.16 -6.38
N ALA A 94 16.62 4.57 -7.03
CA ALA A 94 16.69 3.28 -7.68
C ALA A 94 15.52 3.08 -8.67
N VAL A 95 15.66 2.08 -9.56
CA VAL A 95 14.56 1.59 -10.39
C VAL A 95 14.18 0.16 -10.01
N ILE A 96 12.86 -0.08 -9.88
CA ILE A 96 12.30 -1.41 -9.58
C ILE A 96 11.86 -2.04 -10.90
N VAL A 97 12.51 -3.13 -11.29
CA VAL A 97 12.40 -3.76 -12.62
C VAL A 97 12.06 -5.24 -12.54
N SER A 98 11.42 -5.78 -13.59
CA SER A 98 11.06 -7.20 -13.70
C SER A 98 11.47 -7.82 -15.02
N ASP A 99 11.31 -7.08 -16.10
CA ASP A 99 11.52 -7.53 -17.47
C ASP A 99 12.99 -7.38 -17.88
N PHE A 100 13.55 -8.41 -18.52
CA PHE A 100 14.96 -8.41 -18.94
C PHE A 100 15.28 -7.35 -19.99
N GLY A 101 14.33 -7.04 -20.89
CA GLY A 101 14.50 -5.98 -21.89
C GLY A 101 14.56 -4.61 -21.22
N VAL A 102 13.67 -4.36 -20.26
CA VAL A 102 13.67 -3.14 -19.45
C VAL A 102 14.96 -3.03 -18.63
N ILE A 103 15.40 -4.11 -17.98
CA ILE A 103 16.66 -4.16 -17.22
C ILE A 103 17.86 -3.79 -18.14
N ASN A 104 17.89 -4.36 -19.33
CA ASN A 104 18.97 -4.08 -20.29
C ASN A 104 19.00 -2.60 -20.71
N LEU A 105 17.84 -1.99 -20.95
CA LEU A 105 17.74 -0.56 -21.27
C LEU A 105 18.19 0.32 -20.10
N VAL A 106 17.73 0.02 -18.89
CA VAL A 106 18.15 0.75 -17.68
C VAL A 106 19.67 0.66 -17.50
N LYS A 107 20.26 -0.52 -17.60
CA LYS A 107 21.72 -0.68 -17.51
C LYS A 107 22.48 0.08 -18.60
N LYS A 108 21.93 0.14 -19.81
CA LYS A 108 22.54 0.85 -20.95
C LYS A 108 22.50 2.37 -20.79
N TYR A 109 21.36 2.92 -20.38
CA TYR A 109 21.12 4.35 -20.40
C TYR A 109 21.18 5.04 -19.02
N MET A 110 21.00 4.26 -17.93
CA MET A 110 21.03 4.73 -16.54
C MET A 110 21.99 3.85 -15.68
N PRO A 111 23.27 3.66 -16.09
CA PRO A 111 24.18 2.68 -15.49
C PRO A 111 24.47 2.96 -14.01
N GLU A 112 24.39 4.23 -13.58
CA GLU A 112 24.64 4.62 -12.20
C GLU A 112 23.40 4.47 -11.28
N THR A 113 22.22 4.23 -11.86
CA THR A 113 20.99 4.10 -11.08
C THR A 113 20.87 2.67 -10.52
N PRO A 114 20.78 2.48 -9.20
CA PRO A 114 20.67 1.18 -8.57
C PRO A 114 19.47 0.37 -9.08
N LEU A 115 19.67 -0.94 -9.27
CA LEU A 115 18.63 -1.87 -9.71
C LEU A 115 18.03 -2.59 -8.51
N HIS A 116 16.72 -2.45 -8.31
CA HIS A 116 15.92 -3.24 -7.38
C HIS A 116 15.10 -4.26 -8.18
N ILE A 117 15.34 -5.53 -7.95
CA ILE A 117 14.64 -6.62 -8.66
C ILE A 117 13.25 -6.80 -8.05
N SER A 118 12.23 -6.62 -8.87
CA SER A 118 10.83 -6.68 -8.42
C SER A 118 10.41 -8.08 -7.97
N THR A 119 9.47 -8.17 -7.04
CA THR A 119 8.78 -9.41 -6.64
C THR A 119 8.16 -10.16 -7.84
N GLN A 120 7.92 -9.47 -8.96
CA GLN A 120 7.40 -10.08 -10.19
C GLN A 120 8.37 -11.06 -10.86
N THR A 121 9.65 -11.05 -10.48
CA THR A 121 10.63 -12.06 -10.93
C THR A 121 10.50 -13.38 -10.19
N ASN A 122 9.63 -13.49 -9.16
CA ASN A 122 9.41 -14.68 -8.34
C ASN A 122 10.70 -15.22 -7.70
N THR A 123 11.49 -14.36 -7.09
CA THR A 123 12.73 -14.75 -6.43
C THR A 123 12.40 -15.44 -5.10
N LEU A 124 12.67 -16.76 -5.02
CA LEU A 124 12.24 -17.64 -3.93
C LEU A 124 13.40 -18.35 -3.20
N ASN A 125 14.62 -18.26 -3.69
CA ASN A 125 15.73 -19.01 -3.13
C ASN A 125 17.05 -18.25 -3.26
N TYR A 126 18.03 -18.68 -2.48
CA TYR A 126 19.35 -18.05 -2.40
C TYR A 126 20.13 -18.09 -3.72
N GLU A 127 19.97 -19.12 -4.57
CA GLU A 127 20.67 -19.16 -5.88
C GLU A 127 20.11 -18.09 -6.83
N SER A 128 18.79 -17.86 -6.83
CA SER A 128 18.19 -16.78 -7.58
C SER A 128 18.63 -15.38 -7.07
N VAL A 129 18.74 -15.22 -5.75
CA VAL A 129 19.25 -13.96 -5.15
C VAL A 129 20.72 -13.76 -5.51
N LYS A 130 21.53 -14.80 -5.45
CA LYS A 130 22.94 -14.78 -5.86
C LYS A 130 23.10 -14.41 -7.34
N PHE A 131 22.25 -14.99 -8.21
CA PHE A 131 22.24 -14.62 -9.63
C PHE A 131 21.98 -13.11 -9.81
N TRP A 132 20.98 -12.54 -9.13
CA TRP A 132 20.67 -11.12 -9.22
C TRP A 132 21.80 -10.24 -8.67
N ARG A 133 22.41 -10.61 -7.55
CA ARG A 133 23.59 -9.94 -7.01
C ARG A 133 24.73 -9.92 -8.02
N ASP A 134 25.08 -11.08 -8.58
CA ASP A 134 26.18 -11.23 -9.54
C ASP A 134 25.88 -10.50 -10.86
N PHE A 135 24.58 -10.34 -11.17
CA PHE A 135 24.11 -9.52 -12.30
C PHE A 135 24.26 -8.01 -12.04
N GLY A 136 24.45 -7.59 -10.80
CA GLY A 136 24.66 -6.20 -10.40
C GLY A 136 23.42 -5.52 -9.83
N ALA A 137 22.43 -6.28 -9.34
CA ALA A 137 21.33 -5.73 -8.56
C ALA A 137 21.81 -5.30 -7.17
N SER A 138 21.31 -4.18 -6.66
CA SER A 138 21.58 -3.70 -5.31
C SER A 138 20.59 -4.24 -4.28
N ARG A 139 19.34 -4.59 -4.73
CA ARG A 139 18.28 -5.09 -3.86
C ARG A 139 17.42 -6.12 -4.58
N VAL A 140 16.92 -7.11 -3.85
CA VAL A 140 15.92 -8.07 -4.32
C VAL A 140 14.66 -7.97 -3.47
N ILE A 141 13.53 -7.69 -4.13
CA ILE A 141 12.20 -7.74 -3.52
C ILE A 141 11.71 -9.17 -3.62
N LEU A 142 11.72 -9.85 -2.50
CA LEU A 142 11.41 -11.27 -2.41
C LEU A 142 9.95 -11.58 -2.78
N ALA A 143 9.69 -12.79 -3.23
CA ALA A 143 8.35 -13.29 -3.45
C ALA A 143 7.59 -13.38 -2.11
N ARG A 144 6.27 -13.12 -2.15
CA ARG A 144 5.40 -13.14 -0.95
C ARG A 144 5.09 -14.55 -0.44
N GLU A 145 5.46 -15.52 -1.22
CA GLU A 145 5.30 -16.95 -0.97
C GLU A 145 6.41 -17.55 -0.09
N LEU A 146 7.41 -16.74 0.32
CA LEU A 146 8.48 -17.13 1.23
C LEU A 146 8.07 -17.05 2.69
N ALA A 147 8.43 -18.06 3.46
CA ALA A 147 8.39 -18.00 4.92
C ALA A 147 9.61 -17.23 5.48
N ILE A 148 9.46 -16.66 6.68
CA ILE A 148 10.53 -15.91 7.36
C ILE A 148 11.81 -16.76 7.51
N LYS A 149 11.67 -18.06 7.82
CA LYS A 149 12.80 -19.00 7.91
C LYS A 149 13.60 -19.13 6.61
N ASP A 150 12.90 -19.06 5.45
CA ASP A 150 13.55 -19.15 4.14
C ASP A 150 14.27 -17.83 3.80
N ILE A 151 13.74 -16.70 4.24
CA ILE A 151 14.41 -15.38 4.14
C ILE A 151 15.72 -15.40 4.96
N ALA A 152 15.69 -15.93 6.17
CA ALA A 152 16.88 -16.07 7.02
C ALA A 152 17.96 -16.96 6.36
N GLU A 153 17.56 -18.06 5.71
CA GLU A 153 18.49 -18.91 4.97
C GLU A 153 19.07 -18.19 3.75
N ILE A 154 18.26 -17.41 3.00
CA ILE A 154 18.73 -16.57 1.89
C ILE A 154 19.78 -15.59 2.41
N ARG A 155 19.49 -14.86 3.48
CA ARG A 155 20.43 -13.88 4.09
C ARG A 155 21.73 -14.54 4.52
N ARG A 156 21.65 -15.70 5.16
CA ARG A 156 22.83 -16.44 5.61
C ARG A 156 23.78 -16.82 4.46
N ARG A 157 23.22 -17.17 3.30
CA ARG A 157 23.98 -17.59 2.12
C ARG A 157 24.42 -16.45 1.21
N VAL A 158 23.66 -15.36 1.20
CA VAL A 158 23.94 -14.19 0.36
C VAL A 158 23.84 -12.92 1.25
N PRO A 159 24.90 -12.63 2.05
CA PRO A 159 24.84 -11.55 3.04
C PRO A 159 24.99 -10.15 2.43
N ASP A 160 25.48 -10.02 1.21
CA ASP A 160 26.01 -8.83 0.56
C ASP A 160 25.06 -8.20 -0.48
N ILE A 161 23.75 -8.42 -0.35
CA ILE A 161 22.71 -7.77 -1.15
C ILE A 161 21.53 -7.36 -0.24
N GLU A 162 20.86 -6.25 -0.52
CA GLU A 162 19.69 -5.86 0.24
C GLU A 162 18.48 -6.75 -0.09
N LEU A 163 17.75 -7.14 0.95
CA LEU A 163 16.52 -7.91 0.85
C LEU A 163 15.32 -7.04 1.26
N GLU A 164 14.30 -7.02 0.41
CA GLU A 164 13.05 -6.31 0.65
C GLU A 164 11.90 -7.31 0.72
N SER A 165 11.01 -7.17 1.70
CA SER A 165 9.81 -8.00 1.87
C SER A 165 8.56 -7.15 2.02
N PHE A 166 7.45 -7.62 1.43
CA PHE A 166 6.15 -7.04 1.71
C PHE A 166 5.69 -7.41 3.12
N ILE A 167 5.20 -6.41 3.86
CA ILE A 167 4.72 -6.57 5.24
C ILE A 167 3.24 -6.25 5.41
N HIS A 168 2.62 -5.56 4.44
CA HIS A 168 1.23 -5.10 4.57
C HIS A 168 0.55 -4.90 3.21
N GLY A 169 -0.77 -5.08 3.21
CA GLY A 169 -1.66 -4.69 2.12
C GLY A 169 -2.13 -5.83 1.23
N SER A 170 -2.73 -5.45 0.11
CA SER A 170 -3.48 -6.38 -0.75
C SER A 170 -2.61 -7.48 -1.36
N GLN A 171 -2.99 -8.72 -1.16
CA GLN A 171 -2.39 -9.87 -1.82
C GLN A 171 -3.05 -10.18 -3.17
N CYS A 172 -2.32 -10.85 -4.05
CA CYS A 172 -2.84 -11.44 -5.29
C CYS A 172 -3.13 -12.92 -5.05
N VAL A 173 -4.21 -13.43 -5.67
CA VAL A 173 -4.52 -14.88 -5.67
C VAL A 173 -3.50 -15.69 -6.46
N SER A 174 -2.87 -15.06 -7.45
CA SER A 174 -1.88 -15.70 -8.31
C SER A 174 -0.48 -15.55 -7.72
N PHE A 175 0.34 -16.54 -7.97
CA PHE A 175 1.73 -16.57 -7.58
C PHE A 175 2.46 -15.33 -8.11
N SER A 176 2.94 -14.49 -7.22
CA SER A 176 3.60 -13.19 -7.51
C SER A 176 2.87 -12.33 -8.55
N GLY A 177 1.52 -12.41 -8.61
CA GLY A 177 0.69 -11.53 -9.45
C GLY A 177 0.61 -11.90 -10.93
N ARG A 178 1.09 -13.06 -11.37
CA ARG A 178 0.99 -13.53 -12.75
C ARG A 178 -0.39 -14.18 -13.02
N CYS A 179 -1.33 -13.38 -13.55
CA CYS A 179 -2.71 -13.81 -13.75
C CYS A 179 -3.28 -13.23 -15.03
N LEU A 180 -3.99 -14.04 -15.80
CA LEU A 180 -4.68 -13.64 -17.03
C LEU A 180 -6.20 -13.45 -16.88
N LEU A 181 -6.76 -13.66 -15.68
CA LEU A 181 -8.21 -13.57 -15.48
C LEU A 181 -8.80 -12.21 -15.87
N SER A 182 -8.07 -11.12 -15.60
CA SER A 182 -8.53 -9.79 -15.97
C SER A 182 -8.63 -9.62 -17.48
N ASP A 183 -7.60 -10.08 -18.22
CA ASP A 183 -7.58 -10.04 -19.68
C ASP A 183 -8.73 -10.89 -20.26
N TYR A 184 -8.91 -12.09 -19.73
CA TYR A 184 -9.95 -13.03 -20.15
C TYR A 184 -11.36 -12.44 -19.96
N PHE A 185 -11.69 -11.96 -18.75
CA PHE A 185 -13.03 -11.44 -18.45
C PHE A 185 -13.33 -10.05 -19.02
N THR A 186 -12.34 -9.34 -19.53
CA THR A 186 -12.53 -8.01 -20.14
C THR A 186 -12.14 -7.96 -21.62
N ASN A 187 -12.03 -9.14 -22.28
CA ASN A 187 -11.64 -9.24 -23.70
C ASN A 187 -10.38 -8.44 -24.05
N GLY A 188 -9.38 -8.43 -23.14
CA GLY A 188 -8.11 -7.73 -23.32
C GLY A 188 -8.14 -6.22 -23.04
N GLU A 189 -9.28 -5.64 -22.65
CA GLU A 189 -9.38 -4.20 -22.36
C GLU A 189 -8.66 -3.80 -21.07
N ARG A 190 -8.64 -4.70 -20.07
CA ARG A 190 -8.05 -4.42 -18.75
C ARG A 190 -6.94 -5.41 -18.43
N LYS A 191 -5.74 -5.08 -18.91
CA LYS A 191 -4.54 -5.91 -18.76
C LYS A 191 -3.93 -5.76 -17.37
N ALA A 192 -3.85 -6.89 -16.64
CA ALA A 192 -3.21 -6.94 -15.33
C ALA A 192 -1.73 -6.52 -15.39
N ASN A 193 -1.02 -6.93 -16.44
CA ASN A 193 0.38 -6.59 -16.71
C ASN A 193 0.62 -5.08 -16.87
N HIS A 194 -0.36 -4.33 -17.33
CA HIS A 194 -0.28 -2.86 -17.47
C HIS A 194 -0.97 -2.13 -16.30
N GLY A 195 -1.02 -2.73 -15.12
CA GLY A 195 -1.57 -2.13 -13.90
C GLY A 195 -3.08 -1.93 -13.88
N ASN A 196 -3.81 -2.44 -14.88
CA ASN A 196 -5.24 -2.24 -15.05
C ASN A 196 -6.08 -3.48 -14.70
N CYS A 197 -5.65 -4.25 -13.69
CA CYS A 197 -6.38 -5.44 -13.27
C CYS A 197 -7.80 -5.09 -12.79
N SER A 198 -8.82 -5.74 -13.37
CA SER A 198 -10.22 -5.60 -12.96
C SER A 198 -10.56 -6.38 -11.68
N GLN A 199 -9.59 -7.13 -11.14
CA GLN A 199 -9.70 -7.94 -9.92
C GLN A 199 -10.82 -9.01 -10.00
N PRO A 200 -10.90 -9.81 -11.06
CA PRO A 200 -12.01 -10.77 -11.22
C PRO A 200 -11.98 -11.86 -10.15
N CYS A 201 -10.84 -12.18 -9.56
CA CYS A 201 -10.76 -13.07 -8.40
C CYS A 201 -11.60 -12.62 -7.18
N ARG A 202 -12.13 -11.39 -7.22
CA ARG A 202 -12.97 -10.78 -6.17
C ARG A 202 -14.39 -10.50 -6.62
N TRP A 203 -14.74 -10.93 -7.85
CA TRP A 203 -16.10 -10.83 -8.34
C TRP A 203 -16.94 -12.00 -7.82
N SER A 204 -18.24 -11.81 -7.88
CA SER A 204 -19.23 -12.81 -7.57
C SER A 204 -19.40 -13.78 -8.75
N TYR A 205 -19.34 -15.08 -8.49
CA TYR A 205 -19.50 -16.12 -9.50
C TYR A 205 -20.46 -17.20 -9.05
N LYS A 206 -21.08 -17.89 -10.03
CA LYS A 206 -21.69 -19.20 -9.85
C LYS A 206 -20.87 -20.21 -10.64
N LEU A 207 -20.19 -21.15 -9.97
CA LEU A 207 -19.46 -22.23 -10.61
C LEU A 207 -20.36 -23.46 -10.73
N VAL A 208 -20.46 -23.98 -11.95
CA VAL A 208 -21.06 -25.26 -12.25
C VAL A 208 -19.98 -26.12 -12.92
N GLU A 209 -19.58 -27.22 -12.29
CA GLU A 209 -18.71 -28.22 -12.89
C GLU A 209 -19.56 -29.32 -13.51
N SER A 210 -19.62 -29.37 -14.85
CA SER A 210 -20.54 -30.19 -15.61
C SER A 210 -20.23 -31.71 -15.59
N THR A 211 -19.00 -32.08 -15.27
CA THR A 211 -18.58 -33.50 -15.21
C THR A 211 -18.74 -34.10 -13.81
N ARG A 212 -19.03 -33.29 -12.80
CA ARG A 212 -19.21 -33.67 -11.40
C ARG A 212 -20.46 -33.04 -10.81
N PRO A 213 -21.66 -33.34 -11.36
CA PRO A 213 -22.91 -32.66 -11.02
C PRO A 213 -23.32 -32.82 -9.55
N ASP A 214 -22.77 -33.80 -8.83
CA ASP A 214 -23.10 -34.11 -7.44
C ASP A 214 -22.02 -33.58 -6.46
N GLN A 215 -20.95 -32.91 -6.94
CA GLN A 215 -19.95 -32.28 -6.11
C GLN A 215 -20.15 -30.75 -6.11
N TYR A 216 -20.69 -30.27 -5.00
CA TYR A 216 -20.83 -28.83 -4.77
C TYR A 216 -19.54 -28.33 -4.11
N TYR A 217 -18.88 -27.40 -4.78
CA TYR A 217 -17.85 -26.59 -4.10
C TYR A 217 -18.59 -25.53 -3.30
N GLU A 218 -18.40 -25.50 -1.99
CA GLU A 218 -18.97 -24.43 -1.14
C GLU A 218 -18.46 -23.09 -1.65
N ILE A 219 -19.37 -22.35 -2.21
CA ILE A 219 -19.16 -20.95 -2.58
C ILE A 219 -19.97 -20.18 -1.55
N ASN A 220 -19.30 -19.50 -0.64
CA ASN A 220 -19.97 -18.63 0.30
C ASN A 220 -20.66 -17.50 -0.48
N GLN A 221 -21.95 -17.39 -0.31
CA GLN A 221 -22.82 -16.44 -0.99
C GLN A 221 -23.38 -15.45 0.02
N ASP A 222 -23.20 -14.16 -0.27
CA ASP A 222 -23.96 -13.11 0.38
C ASP A 222 -25.04 -12.55 -0.59
N GLU A 223 -25.83 -11.58 -0.13
CA GLU A 223 -26.86 -10.91 -0.96
C GLU A 223 -26.29 -10.26 -2.24
N ARG A 224 -24.96 -10.19 -2.38
CA ARG A 224 -24.22 -9.54 -3.48
C ARG A 224 -23.54 -10.51 -4.42
N GLY A 225 -23.52 -11.84 -4.09
CA GLY A 225 -22.97 -12.90 -4.91
C GLY A 225 -21.93 -13.80 -4.24
N SER A 226 -21.28 -14.65 -5.04
CA SER A 226 -20.36 -15.70 -4.58
C SER A 226 -18.90 -15.31 -4.80
N HIS A 227 -18.04 -15.48 -3.77
CA HIS A 227 -16.60 -15.13 -3.80
C HIS A 227 -15.75 -16.39 -3.72
N ILE A 228 -14.94 -16.67 -4.76
CA ILE A 228 -14.24 -17.95 -4.87
C ILE A 228 -12.78 -17.88 -4.39
N LEU A 229 -12.11 -16.74 -4.57
CA LEU A 229 -10.67 -16.64 -4.44
C LEU A 229 -10.21 -15.29 -3.85
N SER A 230 -10.97 -14.67 -2.95
CA SER A 230 -10.60 -13.36 -2.39
C SER A 230 -9.55 -13.50 -1.28
N PRO A 231 -8.26 -13.27 -1.54
CA PRO A 231 -7.26 -13.33 -0.48
C PRO A 231 -7.45 -12.16 0.50
N LYS A 232 -7.28 -12.45 1.78
CA LYS A 232 -7.16 -11.44 2.83
C LYS A 232 -5.94 -10.53 2.57
N ASP A 233 -5.91 -9.38 3.20
CA ASP A 233 -4.77 -8.48 3.12
C ASP A 233 -3.65 -8.97 4.04
N LEU A 234 -2.39 -8.83 3.62
CA LEU A 234 -1.22 -9.16 4.43
C LEU A 234 -1.09 -8.17 5.59
N CYS A 235 -0.76 -8.66 6.78
CA CYS A 235 -0.33 -7.84 7.92
C CYS A 235 0.69 -8.62 8.75
N LEU A 236 1.93 -8.12 8.79
CA LEU A 236 3.04 -8.72 9.53
C LEU A 236 3.55 -7.80 10.65
N VAL A 237 2.72 -6.90 11.17
CA VAL A 237 3.12 -5.95 12.22
C VAL A 237 3.57 -6.66 13.50
N GLU A 238 2.94 -7.78 13.84
CA GLU A 238 3.29 -8.61 15.00
C GLU A 238 4.58 -9.44 14.78
N HIS A 239 5.09 -9.51 13.55
CA HIS A 239 6.26 -10.30 13.13
C HIS A 239 7.41 -9.43 12.59
N LEU A 240 7.42 -8.13 12.92
CA LEU A 240 8.48 -7.22 12.47
C LEU A 240 9.84 -7.63 12.99
N LYS A 241 9.91 -8.04 14.26
CA LYS A 241 11.17 -8.48 14.87
C LYS A 241 11.76 -9.67 14.14
N GLU A 242 10.95 -10.70 13.87
CA GLU A 242 11.39 -11.91 13.19
C GLU A 242 11.87 -11.61 11.75
N LEU A 243 11.21 -10.70 11.03
CA LEU A 243 11.63 -10.26 9.70
C LEU A 243 12.98 -9.52 9.74
N ILE A 244 13.18 -8.63 10.70
CA ILE A 244 14.42 -7.89 10.89
C ILE A 244 15.55 -8.83 11.26
N ASP A 245 15.31 -9.77 12.17
CA ASP A 245 16.27 -10.79 12.60
C ASP A 245 16.61 -11.75 11.45
N ALA A 246 15.65 -12.08 10.59
CA ALA A 246 15.86 -12.84 9.36
C ALA A 246 16.67 -12.11 8.29
N GLY A 247 16.92 -10.82 8.48
CA GLY A 247 17.80 -10.04 7.63
C GLY A 247 17.12 -9.21 6.55
N VAL A 248 15.84 -8.91 6.66
CA VAL A 248 15.16 -7.96 5.75
C VAL A 248 15.68 -6.54 5.99
N ASP A 249 16.07 -5.84 4.92
CA ASP A 249 16.60 -4.46 4.97
C ASP A 249 15.50 -3.42 4.72
N SER A 250 14.50 -3.77 3.91
CA SER A 250 13.39 -2.87 3.54
C SER A 250 12.04 -3.57 3.72
N LEU A 251 11.17 -2.91 4.46
CA LEU A 251 9.82 -3.34 4.82
C LEU A 251 8.80 -2.59 3.95
N LYS A 252 8.22 -3.29 2.98
CA LYS A 252 7.37 -2.68 1.95
C LYS A 252 5.89 -2.81 2.23
N VAL A 253 5.18 -1.69 2.12
CA VAL A 253 3.71 -1.63 2.18
C VAL A 253 3.12 -1.58 0.77
N GLU A 254 2.12 -2.42 0.48
CA GLU A 254 1.34 -2.37 -0.76
C GLU A 254 0.15 -1.42 -0.59
N GLY A 255 -0.11 -0.53 -1.56
CA GLY A 255 -1.25 0.36 -1.45
C GLY A 255 -1.28 1.59 -2.37
N ARG A 256 -0.62 1.63 -3.54
CA ARG A 256 -0.60 2.80 -4.44
C ARG A 256 -1.98 3.32 -4.86
N THR A 257 -2.97 2.45 -4.96
CA THR A 257 -4.36 2.79 -5.30
C THR A 257 -5.26 3.05 -4.09
N LYS A 258 -4.72 2.93 -2.89
CA LYS A 258 -5.46 3.15 -1.63
C LYS A 258 -5.65 4.65 -1.35
N SER A 259 -6.53 4.96 -0.39
CA SER A 259 -6.84 6.34 0.02
C SER A 259 -5.66 7.03 0.72
N LEU A 260 -5.71 8.34 0.81
CA LEU A 260 -4.78 9.16 1.60
C LEU A 260 -4.74 8.70 3.05
N TYR A 261 -5.91 8.53 3.67
CA TYR A 261 -6.05 8.04 5.03
C TYR A 261 -5.35 6.68 5.26
N TYR A 262 -5.50 5.72 4.31
CA TYR A 262 -4.81 4.44 4.40
C TYR A 262 -3.28 4.62 4.43
N VAL A 263 -2.73 5.41 3.50
CA VAL A 263 -1.29 5.62 3.40
C VAL A 263 -0.75 6.25 4.68
N SER A 264 -1.41 7.28 5.20
CA SER A 264 -1.01 8.00 6.41
C SER A 264 -1.10 7.13 7.66
N ALA A 265 -2.25 6.49 7.88
CA ALA A 265 -2.47 5.67 9.08
C ALA A 265 -1.54 4.44 9.13
N VAL A 266 -1.33 3.77 7.98
CA VAL A 266 -0.42 2.62 7.90
C VAL A 266 1.03 3.05 8.10
N ALA A 267 1.48 4.16 7.47
CA ALA A 267 2.83 4.67 7.66
C ALA A 267 3.11 5.00 9.13
N LYS A 268 2.21 5.76 9.79
CA LYS A 268 2.34 6.10 11.22
C LYS A 268 2.41 4.86 12.11
N THR A 269 1.51 3.91 11.87
CA THR A 269 1.44 2.71 12.70
C THR A 269 2.71 1.88 12.60
N TYR A 270 3.23 1.63 11.38
CA TYR A 270 4.48 0.89 11.20
C TYR A 270 5.69 1.68 11.71
N ARG A 271 5.72 3.01 11.54
CA ARG A 271 6.80 3.85 12.07
C ARG A 271 6.85 3.74 13.59
N ASN A 272 5.71 3.93 14.26
CA ASN A 272 5.63 3.82 15.71
C ASN A 272 6.01 2.41 16.22
N ALA A 273 5.56 1.36 15.52
CA ALA A 273 5.93 -0.02 15.85
C ALA A 273 7.45 -0.26 15.74
N LEU A 274 8.08 0.23 14.67
CA LEU A 274 9.52 0.12 14.47
C LEU A 274 10.32 0.91 15.50
N ASP A 275 9.87 2.12 15.84
CA ASP A 275 10.54 2.96 16.83
C ASP A 275 10.43 2.38 18.25
N GLU A 276 9.28 1.80 18.59
CA GLU A 276 9.12 1.09 19.85
C GLU A 276 9.99 -0.17 19.93
N LEU A 277 10.02 -0.99 18.86
CA LEU A 277 10.89 -2.16 18.79
C LEU A 277 12.39 -1.83 18.93
N LYS A 278 12.83 -0.67 18.47
CA LYS A 278 14.21 -0.20 18.69
C LYS A 278 14.51 0.06 20.17
N GLN A 279 13.53 0.55 20.92
CA GLN A 279 13.66 0.86 22.34
C GLN A 279 13.43 -0.38 23.22
N ASN A 280 12.48 -1.23 22.85
CA ASN A 280 12.09 -2.45 23.56
C ASN A 280 11.80 -3.58 22.56
N THR A 281 12.70 -4.55 22.46
CA THR A 281 12.56 -5.70 21.53
C THR A 281 11.43 -6.67 21.90
N ASP A 282 10.91 -6.58 23.12
CA ASP A 282 9.83 -7.42 23.63
C ASP A 282 8.50 -6.64 23.77
N ALA A 283 8.42 -5.48 23.08
CA ALA A 283 7.21 -4.66 23.08
C ALA A 283 6.01 -5.43 22.48
N ASP A 284 4.85 -5.20 23.08
CA ASP A 284 3.59 -5.78 22.57
C ASP A 284 3.19 -5.10 21.25
N MET A 285 3.32 -5.84 20.15
CA MET A 285 2.97 -5.39 18.80
C MET A 285 1.47 -5.51 18.50
N HIS A 286 0.69 -6.22 19.35
CA HIS A 286 -0.74 -6.43 19.12
C HIS A 286 -1.54 -5.11 19.09
N LYS A 287 -1.15 -4.12 19.88
CA LYS A 287 -1.79 -2.78 19.85
C LYS A 287 -1.70 -2.13 18.46
N TYR A 288 -0.62 -2.35 17.72
CA TYR A 288 -0.46 -1.86 16.34
C TYR A 288 -1.30 -2.67 15.34
N PHE A 289 -1.49 -3.96 15.59
CA PHE A 289 -2.44 -4.76 14.81
C PHE A 289 -3.87 -4.23 14.98
N ILE A 290 -4.32 -3.92 16.20
CA ILE A 290 -5.63 -3.29 16.46
C ILE A 290 -5.73 -1.92 15.74
N GLU A 291 -4.67 -1.12 15.76
CA GLU A 291 -4.65 0.16 15.07
C GLU A 291 -4.80 -0.01 13.54
N LEU A 292 -4.13 -1.00 12.94
CA LEU A 292 -4.26 -1.31 11.52
C LEU A 292 -5.65 -1.84 11.14
N GLN A 293 -6.42 -2.41 12.04
CA GLN A 293 -7.82 -2.80 11.78
C GLN A 293 -8.73 -1.60 11.49
N LYS A 294 -8.35 -0.38 11.90
CA LYS A 294 -9.10 0.84 11.65
C LYS A 294 -9.04 1.30 10.18
N VAL A 295 -8.08 0.80 9.38
CA VAL A 295 -8.02 1.10 7.94
C VAL A 295 -8.76 0.07 7.11
N GLY A 296 -9.19 0.44 5.90
CA GLY A 296 -9.93 -0.46 5.01
C GLY A 296 -9.13 -1.70 4.60
N ASN A 297 -9.58 -2.88 5.00
CA ASN A 297 -8.96 -4.17 4.74
C ASN A 297 -10.01 -5.25 4.41
N ARG A 298 -9.58 -6.47 4.07
CA ARG A 298 -10.45 -7.64 3.79
C ARG A 298 -10.27 -8.75 4.82
N GLY A 299 -10.00 -8.39 6.06
CA GLY A 299 -9.40 -9.27 7.05
C GLY A 299 -7.90 -9.38 6.81
N TYR A 300 -7.16 -9.65 7.87
CA TYR A 300 -5.71 -9.79 7.81
C TYR A 300 -5.28 -11.25 7.89
N THR A 301 -4.14 -11.54 7.29
CA THR A 301 -3.44 -12.83 7.32
C THR A 301 -1.94 -12.58 7.32
N THR A 302 -1.19 -13.54 7.84
CA THR A 302 0.27 -13.59 7.73
C THR A 302 0.74 -14.14 6.37
N GLY A 303 -0.19 -14.58 5.50
CA GLY A 303 0.13 -15.21 4.22
C GLY A 303 1.03 -16.44 4.42
N PHE A 304 2.12 -16.49 3.67
CA PHE A 304 3.12 -17.58 3.77
C PHE A 304 4.21 -17.31 4.81
N ALA A 305 4.22 -16.14 5.48
CA ALA A 305 5.35 -15.74 6.32
C ALA A 305 5.66 -16.73 7.46
N LEU A 306 4.63 -17.42 8.00
CA LEU A 306 4.78 -18.41 9.06
C LEU A 306 4.76 -19.87 8.54
N GLY A 307 4.66 -20.09 7.24
CA GLY A 307 4.59 -21.40 6.61
C GLY A 307 3.60 -21.46 5.46
N GLU A 308 2.89 -22.57 5.31
CA GLU A 308 1.91 -22.74 4.24
C GLU A 308 0.67 -21.86 4.44
N ASN A 309 0.18 -21.35 3.34
CA ASN A 309 -1.06 -20.59 3.31
C ASN A 309 -2.26 -21.54 3.52
N THR A 310 -3.16 -21.18 4.41
CA THR A 310 -4.32 -21.99 4.78
C THR A 310 -5.61 -21.43 4.17
N PRO A 311 -6.73 -22.17 4.15
CA PRO A 311 -8.04 -21.64 3.77
C PRO A 311 -8.43 -20.38 4.53
N ASP A 312 -8.00 -20.22 5.79
CA ASP A 312 -8.24 -19.04 6.60
C ASP A 312 -7.56 -17.76 6.06
N SER A 313 -6.64 -17.89 5.13
CA SER A 313 -6.02 -16.76 4.44
C SER A 313 -6.90 -16.14 3.35
N TYR A 314 -8.07 -16.70 3.12
CA TYR A 314 -9.04 -16.23 2.15
C TYR A 314 -10.29 -15.71 2.84
N SER A 315 -10.92 -14.69 2.23
CA SER A 315 -12.17 -14.11 2.72
C SER A 315 -13.26 -14.41 1.71
N TYR A 316 -14.16 -15.31 2.07
CA TYR A 316 -15.28 -15.71 1.21
C TYR A 316 -16.50 -14.79 1.38
N ASN A 317 -16.58 -14.05 2.47
CA ASN A 317 -17.76 -13.28 2.87
C ASN A 317 -17.61 -11.76 2.70
N ILE A 318 -16.46 -11.25 2.20
CA ILE A 318 -16.16 -9.83 2.17
C ILE A 318 -15.76 -9.39 0.77
N SER A 319 -16.72 -8.91 -0.02
CA SER A 319 -16.48 -8.35 -1.35
C SER A 319 -15.96 -6.92 -1.32
N LYS A 320 -16.37 -6.13 -0.32
CA LYS A 320 -15.85 -4.78 -0.05
C LYS A 320 -14.99 -4.82 1.20
N GLY A 321 -13.87 -4.12 1.17
CA GLY A 321 -13.01 -4.00 2.35
C GLY A 321 -13.80 -3.53 3.57
N LEU A 322 -13.50 -4.13 4.72
CA LEU A 322 -13.97 -3.69 6.02
C LEU A 322 -13.14 -2.46 6.40
N ALA A 323 -13.77 -1.41 6.86
CA ALA A 323 -13.08 -0.33 7.56
C ALA A 323 -13.51 -0.38 9.03
N GLY A 324 -12.57 -0.63 9.92
CA GLY A 324 -12.83 -0.60 11.36
C GLY A 324 -13.20 0.79 11.85
N ALA A 325 -12.74 1.85 11.14
CA ALA A 325 -13.13 3.23 11.37
C ALA A 325 -13.45 3.93 10.05
N ASP A 326 -14.39 4.87 10.06
CA ASP A 326 -14.67 5.72 8.92
C ASP A 326 -13.70 6.90 8.88
N PHE A 327 -13.14 7.19 7.71
CA PHE A 327 -12.41 8.41 7.46
C PHE A 327 -13.39 9.58 7.36
N LEU A 328 -13.35 10.54 8.30
CA LEU A 328 -14.36 11.58 8.41
C LEU A 328 -14.04 12.83 7.60
N PHE A 329 -12.85 13.39 7.74
CA PHE A 329 -12.44 14.58 7.03
C PHE A 329 -10.93 14.79 7.02
N GLU A 330 -10.49 15.67 6.13
CA GLU A 330 -9.13 16.19 6.03
C GLU A 330 -9.12 17.70 6.24
N PHE A 331 -8.05 18.24 6.81
CA PHE A 331 -7.89 19.66 7.09
C PHE A 331 -7.28 20.38 5.89
N HIS A 332 -7.86 21.52 5.51
CA HIS A 332 -7.42 22.32 4.37
C HIS A 332 -7.00 23.75 4.75
N GLY A 333 -7.44 24.26 5.89
CA GLY A 333 -7.13 25.63 6.30
C GLY A 333 -7.53 25.93 7.75
N LYS A 334 -7.22 27.14 8.19
CA LYS A 334 -7.61 27.68 9.49
C LYS A 334 -8.03 29.13 9.35
N GLN A 335 -9.13 29.48 10.00
CA GLN A 335 -9.60 30.85 10.15
C GLN A 335 -9.98 31.06 11.62
N ASP A 336 -9.28 31.94 12.32
CA ASP A 336 -9.40 32.15 13.76
C ASP A 336 -9.31 30.82 14.56
N ASP A 337 -10.33 30.43 15.31
CA ASP A 337 -10.43 29.19 16.08
C ASP A 337 -11.08 28.04 15.29
N SER A 338 -11.44 28.25 14.04
CA SER A 338 -12.13 27.27 13.21
C SER A 338 -11.23 26.73 12.09
N TYR A 339 -11.43 25.47 11.73
CA TYR A 339 -10.64 24.77 10.73
C TYR A 339 -11.50 24.44 9.51
N LEU A 340 -11.09 24.88 8.33
CA LEU A 340 -11.70 24.46 7.08
C LEU A 340 -11.34 23.00 6.83
N VAL A 341 -12.36 22.15 6.70
CA VAL A 341 -12.20 20.72 6.45
C VAL A 341 -13.03 20.27 5.26
N LYS A 342 -12.53 19.24 4.56
CA LYS A 342 -13.24 18.51 3.50
C LYS A 342 -13.85 17.26 4.07
N ILE A 343 -15.16 17.17 4.12
CA ILE A 343 -15.89 16.02 4.66
C ILE A 343 -15.82 14.82 3.70
N LYS A 344 -15.45 13.67 4.21
CA LYS A 344 -15.41 12.38 3.48
C LYS A 344 -16.55 11.45 3.88
N ASN A 345 -16.97 11.50 5.15
CA ASN A 345 -18.14 10.82 5.67
C ASN A 345 -18.91 11.76 6.61
N LYS A 346 -20.23 11.58 6.64
CA LYS A 346 -21.15 12.44 7.40
C LYS A 346 -20.73 12.58 8.86
N ILE A 347 -20.78 13.82 9.37
CA ILE A 347 -20.50 14.18 10.77
C ILE A 347 -21.66 14.96 11.36
N HIS A 348 -21.77 14.96 12.67
CA HIS A 348 -22.76 15.72 13.40
C HIS A 348 -22.10 16.63 14.46
N LEU A 349 -22.81 17.66 14.84
CA LEU A 349 -22.45 18.48 15.99
C LEU A 349 -22.40 17.60 17.24
N ASN A 350 -21.37 17.82 18.06
CA ASN A 350 -21.05 17.02 19.25
C ASN A 350 -20.50 15.60 19.00
N ASP A 351 -20.24 15.18 17.77
CA ASP A 351 -19.52 13.93 17.53
C ASP A 351 -18.13 13.99 18.16
N GLU A 352 -17.75 12.88 18.81
CA GLU A 352 -16.37 12.61 19.19
C GLU A 352 -15.62 11.98 18.01
N VAL A 353 -14.46 12.53 17.71
CA VAL A 353 -13.63 12.11 16.57
C VAL A 353 -12.18 11.90 17.02
N GLU A 354 -11.49 11.00 16.36
CA GLU A 354 -10.06 10.78 16.57
C GLU A 354 -9.26 11.54 15.51
N ILE A 355 -8.47 12.54 15.94
CA ILE A 355 -7.56 13.31 15.09
C ILE A 355 -6.21 12.58 15.05
N ILE A 356 -5.67 12.44 13.84
CA ILE A 356 -4.37 11.82 13.57
C ILE A 356 -3.53 12.84 12.81
N THR A 357 -2.35 13.17 13.34
CA THR A 357 -1.32 13.97 12.67
C THR A 357 -0.01 13.17 12.58
N PRO A 358 1.01 13.64 11.89
CA PRO A 358 2.33 13.00 11.93
C PRO A 358 2.86 12.77 13.35
N THR A 359 2.65 13.70 14.27
CA THR A 359 3.26 13.71 15.62
C THR A 359 2.32 13.30 16.75
N GLU A 360 1.03 13.55 16.61
CA GLU A 360 0.06 13.30 17.69
C GLU A 360 -1.15 12.48 17.22
N GLN A 361 -1.88 11.95 18.18
CA GLN A 361 -3.15 11.25 17.98
C GLN A 361 -3.98 11.39 19.23
N PHE A 362 -5.20 11.92 19.12
CA PHE A 362 -6.05 12.19 20.27
C PHE A 362 -7.52 12.23 19.88
N ILE A 363 -8.39 12.06 20.87
CA ILE A 363 -9.84 12.19 20.73
C ILE A 363 -10.23 13.62 21.07
N THR A 364 -11.17 14.16 20.31
CA THR A 364 -11.75 15.49 20.53
C THR A 364 -13.21 15.53 20.11
N LYS A 365 -13.93 16.56 20.56
CA LYS A 365 -15.34 16.77 20.27
C LYS A 365 -15.51 17.93 19.29
N ILE A 366 -16.45 17.79 18.33
CA ILE A 366 -16.85 18.85 17.40
C ILE A 366 -17.82 19.79 18.16
N LEU A 367 -17.41 21.03 18.39
CA LEU A 367 -18.19 22.02 19.11
C LEU A 367 -19.05 22.92 18.21
N GLU A 368 -18.65 23.07 16.94
CA GLU A 368 -19.34 23.94 15.97
C GLU A 368 -19.15 23.42 14.56
N ILE A 369 -20.17 23.51 13.74
CA ILE A 369 -20.13 23.26 12.30
C ILE A 369 -20.73 24.47 11.60
N LYS A 370 -19.97 25.12 10.71
CA LYS A 370 -20.44 26.23 9.88
C LYS A 370 -20.23 25.93 8.40
N ASN A 371 -21.16 26.34 7.57
CA ASN A 371 -20.98 26.37 6.12
C ASN A 371 -19.96 27.45 5.70
N LYS A 372 -19.66 27.56 4.40
CA LYS A 372 -18.74 28.58 3.87
C LYS A 372 -19.22 30.00 4.03
N ASP A 373 -20.53 30.20 4.20
CA ASP A 373 -21.16 31.50 4.39
C ASP A 373 -21.20 31.94 5.88
N GLY A 374 -20.67 31.07 6.78
CA GLY A 374 -20.58 31.32 8.21
C GLY A 374 -21.85 30.96 8.99
N GLU A 375 -22.82 30.29 8.37
CA GLU A 375 -24.05 29.87 9.02
C GLU A 375 -23.86 28.55 9.76
N GLU A 376 -24.36 28.50 11.00
CA GLU A 376 -24.32 27.28 11.82
C GLU A 376 -25.24 26.18 11.27
N GLN A 377 -24.74 24.92 11.32
CA GLN A 377 -25.50 23.78 10.88
C GLN A 377 -25.29 22.56 11.81
N PRO A 378 -26.29 21.67 11.96
CA PRO A 378 -26.20 20.55 12.89
C PRO A 378 -25.34 19.40 12.38
N LEU A 379 -24.97 19.39 11.09
CA LEU A 379 -24.23 18.30 10.45
C LEU A 379 -23.43 18.78 9.24
N GLY A 380 -22.41 17.99 8.84
CA GLY A 380 -21.69 18.12 7.58
C GLY A 380 -21.89 16.86 6.73
N ASN A 381 -22.26 17.04 5.45
CA ASN A 381 -22.45 15.91 4.53
C ASN A 381 -21.16 15.58 3.77
N THR A 382 -21.11 14.38 3.22
CA THR A 382 -20.00 13.93 2.36
C THR A 382 -19.78 14.90 1.21
N ASN A 383 -18.52 15.30 1.00
CA ASN A 383 -18.02 16.26 0.03
C ASN A 383 -18.26 17.74 0.37
N ASP A 384 -18.92 18.06 1.48
CA ASP A 384 -19.00 19.45 1.93
C ASP A 384 -17.61 19.96 2.36
N ASP A 385 -17.39 21.26 2.16
CA ASP A 385 -16.33 22.02 2.80
C ASP A 385 -16.98 22.87 3.89
N VAL A 386 -16.58 22.63 5.14
CA VAL A 386 -17.16 23.30 6.31
C VAL A 386 -16.07 23.79 7.26
N TYR A 387 -16.41 24.76 8.09
CA TYR A 387 -15.58 25.20 9.21
C TYR A 387 -15.99 24.43 10.47
N LEU A 388 -15.01 23.81 11.14
CA LEU A 388 -15.21 23.09 12.40
C LEU A 388 -14.44 23.76 13.52
N LYS A 389 -15.07 23.85 14.71
CA LYS A 389 -14.40 24.16 15.97
C LYS A 389 -14.37 22.92 16.84
N PHE A 390 -13.25 22.68 17.52
CA PHE A 390 -13.00 21.52 18.35
C PHE A 390 -12.79 21.88 19.82
N GLU A 391 -13.10 20.97 20.73
CA GLU A 391 -12.76 21.10 22.15
C GLU A 391 -11.23 21.13 22.34
N LYS A 392 -10.52 20.22 21.67
CA LYS A 392 -9.07 20.21 21.52
C LYS A 392 -8.72 20.17 20.05
N ALA A 393 -7.95 21.14 19.58
CA ALA A 393 -7.49 21.20 18.20
C ALA A 393 -6.05 20.63 18.06
N PRO A 394 -5.65 20.15 16.85
CA PRO A 394 -4.28 19.75 16.62
C PRO A 394 -3.32 20.96 16.72
N GLU A 395 -2.13 20.74 17.26
CA GLU A 395 -1.07 21.76 17.31
C GLU A 395 -0.67 22.20 15.90
N ASP A 396 -0.48 21.24 15.01
CA ASP A 396 -0.34 21.48 13.57
C ASP A 396 -1.47 20.74 12.80
N TYR A 397 -2.39 21.52 12.23
CA TYR A 397 -3.49 20.97 11.44
C TYR A 397 -3.06 20.57 10.03
N LYS A 398 -1.92 21.04 9.57
CA LYS A 398 -1.38 20.65 8.27
C LYS A 398 -1.07 19.15 8.29
N TYR A 399 -1.63 18.44 7.34
CA TYR A 399 -1.59 16.96 7.29
C TYR A 399 -2.45 16.24 8.34
N ALA A 400 -3.26 16.92 9.13
CA ALA A 400 -4.18 16.28 10.05
C ALA A 400 -5.33 15.58 9.31
N LEU A 401 -5.74 14.44 9.83
CA LEU A 401 -6.85 13.62 9.33
C LEU A 401 -7.75 13.26 10.52
N ALA A 402 -9.05 13.06 10.26
CA ALA A 402 -9.99 12.66 11.29
C ALA A 402 -10.72 11.36 10.92
N ARG A 403 -11.00 10.54 11.93
CA ARG A 403 -11.75 9.30 11.80
C ARG A 403 -12.69 9.07 12.97
N THR A 404 -13.61 8.11 12.84
CA THR A 404 -14.41 7.63 13.96
C THR A 404 -13.53 6.91 14.99
N ILE A 405 -13.98 6.92 16.26
CA ILE A 405 -13.28 6.27 17.36
C ILE A 405 -13.55 4.76 17.33
N GLY A 406 -12.50 3.98 17.67
CA GLY A 406 -12.58 2.54 17.83
C GLY A 406 -12.62 1.73 16.54
N VAL A 407 -12.73 0.42 16.70
CA VAL A 407 -12.88 -0.56 15.63
C VAL A 407 -14.35 -1.00 15.65
N LYS A 408 -15.05 -0.81 14.52
CA LYS A 408 -16.41 -1.33 14.38
C LYS A 408 -16.37 -2.86 14.45
N GLU A 409 -17.12 -3.44 15.39
CA GLU A 409 -17.35 -4.87 15.38
C GLU A 409 -18.21 -5.22 14.16
N TYR A 410 -17.63 -5.97 13.24
CA TYR A 410 -18.39 -6.55 12.15
C TYR A 410 -19.12 -7.79 12.68
N VAL A 411 -20.34 -7.60 13.10
CA VAL A 411 -21.25 -8.72 13.29
C VAL A 411 -21.48 -9.32 11.91
N SER A 412 -20.89 -10.49 11.64
CA SER A 412 -21.31 -11.32 10.52
C SER A 412 -22.80 -11.60 10.74
N LYS A 413 -23.66 -10.97 9.97
CA LYS A 413 -25.04 -11.44 9.89
C LYS A 413 -24.95 -12.84 9.30
N ALA A 414 -25.15 -13.83 10.18
CA ALA A 414 -25.27 -15.24 9.85
C ALA A 414 -26.38 -15.48 8.81
#